data_e31662e08a4457485126061b91f54d59
#
_entry.id   e31662e08a4457485126061b91f54d59
#
_cell.length_a   1.000
_cell.length_b   1.000
_cell.length_c   1.000
_cell.angle_alpha   90.00
_cell.angle_beta   90.00
_cell.angle_gamma   90.00
#
_symmetry.space_group_name_H-M   'P 1'
#
loop_
_entity.id
_entity.type
_entity.pdbx_description
1 polymer ?
#
loop_
_entity_poly.entity_id
_entity_poly.type
_entity_poly.pdbx_seq_one_letter_code
_entity_poly.pdbx_strand_id
1 'polypeptide(L)'
;GFGVSACATCDGFFFKEKVVAVVGGGNAAVEEAMFLTKFASKVKLIHRRDTLRAEKLLQKKLMENKKIEIIWDSAVEEVIGDSEPKNVKAIKIKNLKTNKIEEMKIDGLFIAIGHDPATALFKEQLEMDKEGYLLTKPDSTETNIPGVYAAGDVKDKTFRQAVTAAGMGCMAALEAEKFLSH
;
A
#
# COMPACT_ATOMS: atom_id res chain seq x y z
N GLY A 1 -4.28 -7.77 8.65
CA GLY A 1 -5.47 -8.58 8.91
C GLY A 1 -6.42 -7.92 9.91
N PHE A 2 -7.53 -8.55 10.16
CA PHE A 2 -8.51 -8.11 11.16
C PHE A 2 -9.08 -6.69 10.94
N GLY A 3 -9.12 -6.25 9.68
CA GLY A 3 -9.65 -4.93 9.30
C GLY A 3 -8.59 -3.85 9.06
N VAL A 4 -7.30 -4.13 9.25
CA VAL A 4 -6.21 -3.25 8.82
C VAL A 4 -5.47 -3.90 7.66
N SER A 5 -5.32 -3.18 6.55
CA SER A 5 -4.68 -3.65 5.31
C SER A 5 -3.77 -2.58 4.71
N ALA A 6 -2.82 -3.01 3.89
CA ALA A 6 -1.98 -2.15 3.05
C ALA A 6 -2.18 -2.47 1.55
N CYS A 7 -3.26 -3.18 1.19
CA CYS A 7 -3.52 -3.61 -0.18
C CYS A 7 -5.03 -3.64 -0.46
N ALA A 8 -5.54 -2.60 -1.10
CA ALA A 8 -6.96 -2.54 -1.47
C ALA A 8 -7.36 -3.64 -2.47
N THR A 9 -6.47 -3.97 -3.40
CA THR A 9 -6.69 -5.04 -4.39
C THR A 9 -6.81 -6.41 -3.73
N CYS A 10 -6.05 -6.66 -2.67
CA CYS A 10 -6.04 -7.92 -1.94
C CYS A 10 -7.31 -8.10 -1.09
N ASP A 11 -7.67 -7.07 -0.34
CA ASP A 11 -8.64 -7.18 0.76
C ASP A 11 -9.95 -6.43 0.53
N GLY A 12 -10.04 -5.58 -0.49
CA GLY A 12 -11.21 -4.71 -0.71
C GLY A 12 -12.53 -5.46 -0.83
N PHE A 13 -12.52 -6.66 -1.39
CA PHE A 13 -13.71 -7.50 -1.54
C PHE A 13 -14.38 -7.86 -0.21
N PHE A 14 -13.62 -8.01 0.88
CA PHE A 14 -14.15 -8.34 2.21
C PHE A 14 -14.92 -7.20 2.87
N PHE A 15 -14.85 -6.00 2.28
CA PHE A 15 -15.52 -4.79 2.79
C PHE A 15 -16.73 -4.38 1.94
N LYS A 16 -17.40 -5.36 1.31
CA LYS A 16 -18.64 -5.11 0.55
C LYS A 16 -19.71 -4.48 1.45
N GLU A 17 -20.32 -3.37 0.96
CA GLU A 17 -21.35 -2.58 1.66
C GLU A 17 -20.93 -2.00 3.03
N LYS A 18 -19.61 -1.95 3.30
CA LYS A 18 -19.04 -1.44 4.55
C LYS A 18 -18.47 -0.04 4.37
N VAL A 19 -18.17 0.63 5.48
CA VAL A 19 -17.48 1.92 5.52
C VAL A 19 -16.00 1.68 5.78
N VAL A 20 -15.15 2.14 4.89
CA VAL A 20 -13.69 1.98 5.03
C VAL A 20 -12.97 3.34 5.04
N ALA A 21 -11.82 3.37 5.68
CA ALA A 21 -10.92 4.51 5.62
C ALA A 21 -9.64 4.16 4.85
N VAL A 22 -9.11 5.13 4.12
CA VAL A 22 -7.80 5.05 3.44
C VAL A 22 -6.93 6.18 3.97
N VAL A 23 -5.71 5.88 4.38
CA VAL A 23 -4.74 6.88 4.83
C VAL A 23 -3.70 7.11 3.75
N GLY A 24 -3.61 8.36 3.28
CA GLY A 24 -2.63 8.72 2.27
C GLY A 24 -3.01 9.98 1.49
N GLY A 25 -2.30 10.26 0.40
CA GLY A 25 -2.58 11.45 -0.43
C GLY A 25 -1.75 11.53 -1.71
N GLY A 26 -1.01 10.47 -2.04
CA GLY A 26 -0.37 10.27 -3.34
C GLY A 26 -1.26 9.49 -4.30
N ASN A 27 -0.72 9.17 -5.49
CA ASN A 27 -1.44 8.41 -6.54
C ASN A 27 -2.00 7.11 -5.98
N ALA A 28 -1.19 6.30 -5.28
CA ALA A 28 -1.61 5.03 -4.71
C ALA A 28 -2.84 5.17 -3.79
N ALA A 29 -2.83 6.17 -2.89
CA ALA A 29 -3.96 6.38 -1.97
C ALA A 29 -5.25 6.77 -2.70
N VAL A 30 -5.14 7.59 -3.74
CA VAL A 30 -6.28 8.01 -4.57
C VAL A 30 -6.81 6.83 -5.39
N GLU A 31 -5.92 6.04 -5.98
CA GLU A 31 -6.29 4.86 -6.77
C GLU A 31 -6.93 3.77 -5.89
N GLU A 32 -6.35 3.49 -4.71
CA GLU A 32 -6.92 2.55 -3.75
C GLU A 32 -8.30 3.01 -3.23
N ALA A 33 -8.45 4.31 -2.90
CA ALA A 33 -9.73 4.85 -2.49
C ALA A 33 -10.79 4.69 -3.59
N MET A 34 -10.46 4.99 -4.84
CA MET A 34 -11.36 4.77 -5.98
C MET A 34 -11.66 3.30 -6.20
N PHE A 35 -10.66 2.42 -6.09
CA PHE A 35 -10.85 0.97 -6.24
C PHE A 35 -11.84 0.42 -5.20
N LEU A 36 -11.68 0.82 -3.93
CA LEU A 36 -12.55 0.40 -2.84
C LEU A 36 -14.02 0.79 -3.03
N THR A 37 -14.32 1.84 -3.79
CA THR A 37 -15.71 2.21 -4.08
C THR A 37 -16.48 1.18 -4.90
N LYS A 38 -15.78 0.22 -5.52
CA LYS A 38 -16.41 -0.92 -6.21
C LYS A 38 -17.12 -1.87 -5.23
N PHE A 39 -16.68 -1.89 -3.98
CA PHE A 39 -17.18 -2.79 -2.95
C PHE A 39 -17.83 -2.04 -1.80
N ALA A 40 -17.12 -1.08 -1.21
CA ALA A 40 -17.55 -0.33 -0.04
C ALA A 40 -18.77 0.56 -0.33
N SER A 41 -19.60 0.75 0.68
CA SER A 41 -20.70 1.74 0.63
C SER A 41 -20.16 3.16 0.73
N LYS A 42 -19.10 3.38 1.51
CA LYS A 42 -18.42 4.67 1.67
C LYS A 42 -16.94 4.49 1.91
N VAL A 43 -16.12 5.38 1.34
CA VAL A 43 -14.67 5.45 1.52
C VAL A 43 -14.32 6.81 2.10
N LYS A 44 -13.57 6.83 3.20
CA LYS A 44 -13.08 8.04 3.85
C LYS A 44 -11.58 8.16 3.61
N LEU A 45 -11.15 9.11 2.77
CA LEU A 45 -9.74 9.36 2.52
C LEU A 45 -9.20 10.36 3.54
N ILE A 46 -8.34 9.89 4.44
CA ILE A 46 -7.73 10.69 5.50
C ILE A 46 -6.38 11.20 5.02
N HIS A 47 -6.23 12.51 4.95
CA HIS A 47 -4.99 13.13 4.51
C HIS A 47 -4.51 14.20 5.49
N ARG A 48 -3.19 14.17 5.79
CA ARG A 48 -2.54 15.06 6.77
C ARG A 48 -2.37 16.51 6.33
N ARG A 49 -2.71 16.84 5.08
CA ARG A 49 -2.63 18.19 4.50
C ARG A 49 -3.97 18.58 3.91
N ASP A 50 -4.08 19.82 3.44
CA ASP A 50 -5.24 20.38 2.75
C ASP A 50 -5.20 20.18 1.22
N THR A 51 -4.14 19.55 0.70
CA THR A 51 -3.95 19.27 -0.73
C THR A 51 -3.35 17.90 -0.96
N LEU A 52 -3.85 17.16 -1.94
CA LEU A 52 -3.30 15.88 -2.36
C LEU A 52 -2.04 16.07 -3.21
N ARG A 53 -1.13 15.10 -3.16
CA ARG A 53 0.06 15.01 -4.01
C ARG A 53 -0.18 14.21 -5.28
N ALA A 54 -1.32 13.54 -5.39
CA ALA A 54 -1.71 12.78 -6.57
C ALA A 54 -1.82 13.66 -7.81
N GLU A 55 -1.75 13.06 -8.98
CA GLU A 55 -1.92 13.75 -10.26
C GLU A 55 -3.31 14.40 -10.36
N LYS A 56 -3.38 15.56 -11.01
CA LYS A 56 -4.60 16.36 -11.11
C LYS A 56 -5.79 15.58 -11.71
N LEU A 57 -5.51 14.72 -12.69
CA LEU A 57 -6.56 13.90 -13.31
C LEU A 57 -7.17 12.89 -12.32
N LEU A 58 -6.32 12.27 -11.50
CA LEU A 58 -6.77 11.35 -10.45
C LEU A 58 -7.56 12.08 -9.37
N GLN A 59 -7.08 13.26 -8.95
CA GLN A 59 -7.80 14.11 -7.99
C GLN A 59 -9.20 14.50 -8.49
N LYS A 60 -9.32 14.88 -9.77
CA LYS A 60 -10.63 15.20 -10.37
C LYS A 60 -11.60 14.02 -10.30
N LYS A 61 -11.16 12.84 -10.73
CA LYS A 61 -11.98 11.62 -10.67
C LYS A 61 -12.39 11.26 -9.24
N LEU A 62 -11.48 11.42 -8.28
CA LEU A 62 -11.74 11.18 -6.86
C LEU A 62 -12.83 12.12 -6.33
N MET A 63 -12.72 13.42 -6.62
CA MET A 63 -13.67 14.45 -6.12
C MET A 63 -15.06 14.31 -6.75
N GLU A 64 -15.17 13.77 -7.95
CA GLU A 64 -16.45 13.48 -8.61
C GLU A 64 -17.14 12.23 -8.05
N ASN A 65 -16.43 11.39 -7.28
CA ASN A 65 -16.96 10.14 -6.75
C ASN A 65 -17.78 10.36 -5.47
N LYS A 66 -19.10 10.20 -5.56
CA LYS A 66 -20.04 10.42 -4.44
C LYS A 66 -19.84 9.48 -3.24
N LYS A 67 -19.15 8.36 -3.41
CA LYS A 67 -18.84 7.43 -2.31
C LYS A 67 -17.61 7.86 -1.52
N ILE A 68 -16.80 8.80 -2.00
CA ILE A 68 -15.56 9.23 -1.35
C ILE A 68 -15.80 10.53 -0.59
N GLU A 69 -15.35 10.53 0.66
CA GLU A 69 -15.27 11.70 1.53
C GLU A 69 -13.82 11.95 1.90
N ILE A 70 -13.30 13.15 1.65
CA ILE A 70 -11.92 13.48 2.02
C ILE A 70 -11.93 14.18 3.37
N ILE A 71 -11.08 13.70 4.28
CA ILE A 71 -10.87 14.25 5.62
C ILE A 71 -9.50 14.88 5.63
N TRP A 72 -9.48 16.19 5.49
CA TRP A 72 -8.28 16.99 5.39
C TRP A 72 -7.62 17.25 6.75
N ASP A 73 -6.35 17.62 6.71
CA ASP A 73 -5.56 18.07 7.87
C ASP A 73 -5.63 17.11 9.04
N SER A 74 -5.76 15.80 8.75
CA SER A 74 -6.05 14.79 9.76
C SER A 74 -5.11 13.60 9.68
N ALA A 75 -4.80 13.03 10.83
CA ALA A 75 -4.02 11.80 10.97
C ALA A 75 -4.76 10.80 11.88
N VAL A 76 -4.53 9.52 11.63
CA VAL A 76 -5.00 8.44 12.52
C VAL A 76 -4.02 8.33 13.69
N GLU A 77 -4.53 8.41 14.91
CA GLU A 77 -3.74 8.24 16.14
C GLU A 77 -3.89 6.84 16.72
N GLU A 78 -5.09 6.26 16.64
CA GLU A 78 -5.38 4.96 17.25
C GLU A 78 -6.37 4.19 16.39
N VAL A 79 -6.20 2.87 16.34
CA VAL A 79 -7.17 1.94 15.76
C VAL A 79 -7.89 1.22 16.90
N ILE A 80 -9.21 1.30 16.91
CA ILE A 80 -10.07 0.71 17.94
C ILE A 80 -10.73 -0.53 17.32
N GLY A 81 -10.68 -1.63 18.04
CA GLY A 81 -11.27 -2.89 17.61
C GLY A 81 -11.71 -3.77 18.76
N ASP A 82 -12.35 -4.89 18.43
CA ASP A 82 -12.68 -5.94 19.38
C ASP A 82 -11.53 -6.93 19.54
N SER A 83 -11.48 -7.57 20.70
CA SER A 83 -10.56 -8.68 20.96
C SER A 83 -11.10 -10.03 20.51
N GLU A 84 -12.43 -10.22 20.53
CA GLU A 84 -13.10 -11.49 20.16
C GLU A 84 -14.47 -11.23 19.48
N PRO A 85 -14.61 -11.50 18.18
CA PRO A 85 -13.52 -11.73 17.22
C PRO A 85 -12.72 -10.45 17.00
N LYS A 86 -11.43 -10.59 16.75
CA LYS A 86 -10.59 -9.44 16.40
C LYS A 86 -11.11 -8.78 15.14
N ASN A 87 -11.48 -7.50 15.22
CA ASN A 87 -11.93 -6.72 14.06
C ASN A 87 -11.86 -5.22 14.36
N VAL A 88 -11.60 -4.41 13.35
CA VAL A 88 -11.65 -2.94 13.46
C VAL A 88 -13.11 -2.48 13.60
N LYS A 89 -13.35 -1.50 14.47
CA LYS A 89 -14.65 -0.84 14.68
C LYS A 89 -14.61 0.66 14.47
N ALA A 90 -13.51 1.27 14.84
CA ALA A 90 -13.35 2.72 14.78
C ALA A 90 -11.87 3.09 14.70
N ILE A 91 -11.62 4.34 14.40
CA ILE A 91 -10.31 4.98 14.54
C ILE A 91 -10.48 6.28 15.32
N LYS A 92 -9.46 6.68 16.07
CA LYS A 92 -9.32 8.06 16.53
C LYS A 92 -8.52 8.84 15.51
N ILE A 93 -9.09 9.92 15.02
CA ILE A 93 -8.44 10.86 14.12
C ILE A 93 -8.17 12.16 14.85
N LYS A 94 -7.00 12.72 14.62
CA LYS A 94 -6.61 14.04 15.11
C LYS A 94 -6.55 15.03 13.97
N ASN A 95 -7.27 16.12 14.09
CA ASN A 95 -7.09 17.25 13.21
C ASN A 95 -5.80 17.99 13.57
N LEU A 96 -4.87 18.07 12.65
CA LEU A 96 -3.52 18.58 12.87
C LEU A 96 -3.45 20.13 13.01
N LYS A 97 -4.51 20.84 12.57
CA LYS A 97 -4.61 22.29 12.72
C LYS A 97 -5.23 22.70 14.06
N THR A 98 -6.25 21.96 14.49
CA THR A 98 -7.01 22.30 15.71
C THR A 98 -6.63 21.47 16.92
N ASN A 99 -5.85 20.38 16.73
CA ASN A 99 -5.56 19.35 17.72
C ASN A 99 -6.78 18.60 18.26
N LYS A 100 -7.97 18.79 17.67
CA LYS A 100 -9.18 18.07 18.06
C LYS A 100 -9.07 16.60 17.69
N ILE A 101 -9.38 15.74 18.64
CA ILE A 101 -9.45 14.28 18.44
C ILE A 101 -10.91 13.87 18.37
N GLU A 102 -11.25 13.07 17.37
CA GLU A 102 -12.60 12.53 17.18
C GLU A 102 -12.54 11.05 16.91
N GLU A 103 -13.53 10.30 17.40
CA GLU A 103 -13.72 8.91 17.05
C GLU A 103 -14.57 8.78 15.80
N MET A 104 -14.13 7.95 14.87
CA MET A 104 -14.79 7.69 13.61
C MET A 104 -15.04 6.20 13.45
N LYS A 105 -16.29 5.78 13.33
CA LYS A 105 -16.68 4.39 13.05
C LYS A 105 -16.29 4.02 11.63
N ILE A 106 -15.61 2.89 11.49
CA ILE A 106 -15.23 2.26 10.23
C ILE A 106 -15.19 0.74 10.41
N ASP A 107 -15.31 0.02 9.30
CA ASP A 107 -15.20 -1.45 9.29
C ASP A 107 -13.81 -1.91 8.81
N GLY A 108 -13.05 -1.03 8.18
CA GLY A 108 -11.70 -1.33 7.69
C GLY A 108 -10.85 -0.09 7.47
N LEU A 109 -9.54 -0.27 7.65
CA LEU A 109 -8.51 0.76 7.48
C LEU A 109 -7.47 0.29 6.48
N PHE A 110 -7.23 1.08 5.42
CA PHE A 110 -6.23 0.84 4.40
C PHE A 110 -5.10 1.87 4.52
N ILE A 111 -3.87 1.40 4.63
CA ILE A 111 -2.69 2.25 4.78
C ILE A 111 -2.02 2.38 3.41
N ALA A 112 -2.18 3.54 2.78
CA ALA A 112 -1.68 3.86 1.43
C ALA A 112 -0.70 5.05 1.45
N ILE A 113 0.28 5.02 2.35
CA ILE A 113 1.27 6.11 2.55
C ILE A 113 2.52 5.95 1.69
N GLY A 114 2.62 4.87 0.93
CA GLY A 114 3.78 4.46 0.15
C GLY A 114 4.44 3.22 0.74
N HIS A 115 5.39 2.68 -0.02
CA HIS A 115 6.17 1.52 0.38
C HIS A 115 7.65 1.89 0.39
N ASP A 116 8.36 1.34 1.33
CA ASP A 116 9.82 1.44 1.45
C ASP A 116 10.37 0.01 1.40
N PRO A 117 11.15 -0.37 0.37
CA PRO A 117 11.62 -1.74 0.24
C PRO A 117 12.62 -2.07 1.36
N ALA A 118 12.55 -3.28 1.90
CA ALA A 118 13.43 -3.74 2.96
C ALA A 118 14.83 -4.11 2.42
N THR A 119 15.50 -3.16 1.79
CA THR A 119 16.77 -3.34 1.07
C THR A 119 17.97 -2.68 1.73
N ALA A 120 17.78 -2.08 2.92
CA ALA A 120 18.83 -1.34 3.61
C ALA A 120 20.10 -2.15 3.87
N LEU A 121 19.99 -3.48 4.08
CA LEU A 121 21.13 -4.40 4.27
C LEU A 121 22.02 -4.52 3.04
N PHE A 122 21.51 -4.24 1.85
CA PHE A 122 22.21 -4.41 0.57
C PHE A 122 22.73 -3.08 0.02
N LYS A 123 22.53 -1.99 0.74
CA LYS A 123 23.01 -0.67 0.36
C LYS A 123 24.54 -0.72 0.18
N GLU A 124 25.00 -0.10 -0.91
CA GLU A 124 26.43 -0.08 -1.31
C GLU A 124 26.99 -1.44 -1.81
N GLN A 125 26.18 -2.52 -1.77
CA GLN A 125 26.58 -3.82 -2.28
C GLN A 125 25.85 -4.15 -3.58
N LEU A 126 24.55 -3.91 -3.64
CA LEU A 126 23.72 -4.15 -4.81
C LEU A 126 23.25 -2.83 -5.44
N GLU A 127 23.14 -2.83 -6.76
CA GLU A 127 22.59 -1.69 -7.48
C GLU A 127 21.11 -1.49 -7.16
N MET A 128 20.74 -0.24 -6.91
CA MET A 128 19.38 0.17 -6.54
C MET A 128 18.94 1.36 -7.36
N ASP A 129 17.62 1.48 -7.52
CA ASP A 129 17.05 2.71 -8.06
C ASP A 129 17.01 3.81 -6.97
N LYS A 130 16.52 5.00 -7.36
CA LYS A 130 16.42 6.17 -6.46
C LYS A 130 15.46 5.95 -5.28
N GLU A 131 14.57 4.97 -5.37
CA GLU A 131 13.57 4.62 -4.37
C GLU A 131 14.02 3.44 -3.49
N GLY A 132 15.23 2.89 -3.76
CA GLY A 132 15.85 1.81 -2.98
C GLY A 132 15.46 0.41 -3.45
N TYR A 133 14.76 0.24 -4.56
CA TYR A 133 14.47 -1.07 -5.14
C TYR A 133 15.69 -1.65 -5.84
N LEU A 134 15.93 -2.95 -5.65
CA LEU A 134 17.04 -3.65 -6.29
C LEU A 134 16.86 -3.72 -7.81
N LEU A 135 17.93 -3.39 -8.54
CA LEU A 135 17.97 -3.48 -9.98
C LEU A 135 18.38 -4.89 -10.40
N THR A 136 17.73 -5.41 -11.44
CA THR A 136 18.08 -6.69 -12.05
C THR A 136 18.20 -6.51 -13.55
N LYS A 137 18.81 -7.49 -14.23
CA LYS A 137 18.79 -7.55 -15.70
C LYS A 137 17.35 -7.61 -16.22
N PRO A 138 17.08 -7.11 -17.44
CA PRO A 138 15.78 -7.27 -18.09
C PRO A 138 15.37 -8.74 -18.15
N ASP A 139 14.10 -9.01 -17.87
CA ASP A 139 13.48 -10.36 -17.91
C ASP A 139 14.18 -11.42 -17.03
N SER A 140 14.93 -10.98 -16.01
CA SER A 140 15.73 -11.84 -15.13
C SER A 140 15.64 -11.37 -13.69
N THR A 141 16.07 -12.20 -12.76
CA THR A 141 16.25 -11.87 -11.35
C THR A 141 17.73 -11.64 -10.98
N GLU A 142 18.65 -11.77 -11.94
CA GLU A 142 20.08 -11.53 -11.75
C GLU A 142 20.36 -10.07 -11.36
N THR A 143 21.13 -9.88 -10.30
CA THR A 143 21.63 -8.57 -9.88
C THR A 143 22.97 -8.24 -10.57
N ASN A 144 23.60 -7.12 -10.16
CA ASN A 144 24.96 -6.78 -10.58
C ASN A 144 26.05 -7.73 -10.03
N ILE A 145 25.74 -8.57 -9.04
CA ILE A 145 26.68 -9.55 -8.46
C ILE A 145 26.31 -10.94 -8.95
N PRO A 146 27.22 -11.66 -9.63
CA PRO A 146 26.99 -13.03 -10.07
C PRO A 146 26.63 -13.97 -8.92
N GLY A 147 25.59 -14.79 -9.12
CA GLY A 147 25.08 -15.70 -8.09
C GLY A 147 24.14 -15.05 -7.06
N VAL A 148 23.87 -13.75 -7.17
CA VAL A 148 22.91 -13.02 -6.33
C VAL A 148 21.71 -12.62 -7.14
N TYR A 149 20.52 -13.00 -6.68
CA TYR A 149 19.24 -12.80 -7.35
C TYR A 149 18.29 -11.98 -6.49
N ALA A 150 17.45 -11.16 -7.10
CA ALA A 150 16.43 -10.38 -6.41
C ALA A 150 15.03 -10.69 -6.95
N ALA A 151 14.09 -11.01 -6.06
CA ALA A 151 12.72 -11.38 -6.41
C ALA A 151 11.70 -10.77 -5.44
N GLY A 152 10.48 -10.54 -5.91
CA GLY A 152 9.38 -10.01 -5.12
C GLY A 152 9.50 -8.52 -4.82
N ASP A 153 8.94 -8.10 -3.70
CA ASP A 153 8.72 -6.70 -3.34
C ASP A 153 10.01 -5.87 -3.22
N VAL A 154 11.18 -6.50 -3.05
CA VAL A 154 12.47 -5.80 -3.03
C VAL A 154 12.87 -5.24 -4.40
N LYS A 155 12.27 -5.75 -5.49
CA LYS A 155 12.47 -5.26 -6.87
C LYS A 155 11.17 -4.84 -7.55
N ASP A 156 10.03 -5.43 -7.19
CA ASP A 156 8.72 -5.12 -7.79
C ASP A 156 8.08 -3.90 -7.13
N LYS A 157 8.37 -2.73 -7.65
CA LYS A 157 7.73 -1.48 -7.20
C LYS A 157 6.35 -1.22 -7.81
N THR A 158 5.92 -2.05 -8.76
CA THR A 158 4.69 -1.83 -9.54
C THR A 158 3.51 -2.62 -8.99
N PHE A 159 3.64 -3.92 -8.89
CA PHE A 159 2.53 -4.83 -8.56
C PHE A 159 2.47 -5.20 -7.09
N ARG A 160 3.58 -5.62 -6.51
CA ARG A 160 3.69 -6.02 -5.09
C ARG A 160 2.60 -7.00 -4.69
N GLN A 161 2.47 -8.08 -5.48
CA GLN A 161 1.49 -9.12 -5.28
C GLN A 161 2.16 -10.46 -4.96
N ALA A 162 1.51 -11.27 -4.12
CA ALA A 162 2.02 -12.60 -3.76
C ALA A 162 2.29 -13.49 -4.99
N VAL A 163 1.43 -13.42 -6.01
CA VAL A 163 1.58 -14.19 -7.24
C VAL A 163 2.78 -13.73 -8.06
N THR A 164 2.99 -12.42 -8.21
CA THR A 164 4.17 -11.88 -8.91
C THR A 164 5.45 -12.22 -8.16
N ALA A 165 5.45 -12.09 -6.82
CA ALA A 165 6.58 -12.46 -5.99
C ALA A 165 6.91 -13.96 -6.09
N ALA A 166 5.90 -14.84 -6.09
CA ALA A 166 6.10 -16.28 -6.28
C ALA A 166 6.67 -16.61 -7.67
N GLY A 167 6.16 -15.96 -8.73
CA GLY A 167 6.69 -16.12 -10.09
C GLY A 167 8.15 -15.68 -10.20
N MET A 168 8.50 -14.52 -9.64
CA MET A 168 9.90 -14.06 -9.58
C MET A 168 10.78 -15.00 -8.75
N GLY A 169 10.26 -15.53 -7.63
CA GLY A 169 10.97 -16.52 -6.82
C GLY A 169 11.27 -17.82 -7.57
N CYS A 170 10.33 -18.29 -8.39
CA CYS A 170 10.55 -19.41 -9.28
C CYS A 170 11.67 -19.10 -10.30
N MET A 171 11.65 -17.93 -10.93
CA MET A 171 12.71 -17.49 -11.85
C MET A 171 14.08 -17.48 -11.16
N ALA A 172 14.17 -16.88 -9.97
CA ALA A 172 15.40 -16.81 -9.20
C ALA A 172 15.97 -18.20 -8.85
N ALA A 173 15.09 -19.15 -8.49
CA ALA A 173 15.50 -20.52 -8.19
C ALA A 173 16.09 -21.26 -9.43
N LEU A 174 15.44 -21.10 -10.59
CA LEU A 174 15.91 -21.68 -11.86
C LEU A 174 17.23 -21.06 -12.32
N GLU A 175 17.38 -19.74 -12.18
CA GLU A 175 18.64 -19.04 -12.52
C GLU A 175 19.77 -19.44 -11.57
N ALA A 176 19.47 -19.60 -10.27
CA ALA A 176 20.46 -20.08 -9.30
C ALA A 176 20.90 -21.52 -9.58
N GLU A 177 19.97 -22.41 -9.90
CA GLU A 177 20.27 -23.80 -10.27
C GLU A 177 21.18 -23.86 -11.50
N LYS A 178 20.86 -23.07 -12.52
CA LYS A 178 21.71 -22.95 -13.72
C LYS A 178 23.10 -22.42 -13.40
N PHE A 179 23.21 -21.40 -12.55
CA PHE A 179 24.51 -20.84 -12.13
C PHE A 179 25.38 -21.86 -11.39
N LEU A 180 24.77 -22.70 -10.54
CA LEU A 180 25.48 -23.71 -9.78
C LEU A 180 25.88 -24.95 -10.61
N SER A 181 25.25 -25.14 -11.76
CA SER A 181 25.52 -26.26 -12.66
C SER A 181 26.71 -26.02 -13.62
N HIS A 182 27.29 -24.84 -13.57
CA HIS A 182 28.45 -24.43 -14.37
C HIS A 182 29.62 -24.02 -13.47
#